data_541d2194d98ca8f49f63ab89d725706c
#
_entry.id   541d2194d98ca8f49f63ab89d725706c
#
_cell.length_a   1.000
_cell.length_b   1.000
_cell.length_c   1.000
_cell.angle_alpha   90.00
_cell.angle_beta   90.00
_cell.angle_gamma   90.00
#
_symmetry.space_group_name_H-M   'P 1'
#
loop_
_entity.id
_entity.type
_entity.pdbx_description
1 polymer ?
#
loop_
_entity_poly.entity_id
_entity_poly.type
_entity_poly.pdbx_seq_one_letter_code
_entity_poly.pdbx_strand_id
1 'polypeptide(L)'
;MLYLQERKKICIMLDSFSLASDFVGCFREFLYMLGKYVRVRVTKPMHFFDKEKNISYDLNFGNVESGIDALSPVKGAYIMGVTHRVRVFEGRVIAIIKRKDLGGIILVVAPKSKRYIVHQIEDAVEFAEKRGTYDINCLYESSCGAIVYRIINGETRFLLIKNKRSANWGFPKGHMERGENEKETAYREVLEEAGIRIRFLPDFRFRSEYSIQGRIEKQVVIFLATTDDTTTIIQREEIEEYLWLKFDKAMNSLKFPNDKQMLRKAHEYLLNAGVTNG
;
A
#
# COMPACT_ATOMS: atom_id res chain seq x y z
N MET A 1 25.42 11.65 -24.83
CA MET A 1 26.40 11.04 -23.89
C MET A 1 26.11 11.34 -22.43
N LEU A 2 25.75 12.57 -22.03
CA LEU A 2 25.37 12.89 -20.64
C LEU A 2 24.10 12.14 -20.15
N TYR A 3 23.12 11.95 -21.01
CA TYR A 3 21.84 11.29 -20.66
C TYR A 3 21.99 9.80 -20.31
N LEU A 4 22.97 9.12 -20.89
CA LEU A 4 23.32 7.72 -20.58
C LEU A 4 24.13 7.60 -19.27
N GLN A 5 24.88 8.64 -18.89
CA GLN A 5 25.61 8.66 -17.61
C GLN A 5 24.68 8.92 -16.41
N GLU A 6 23.64 9.73 -16.57
CA GLU A 6 22.64 9.91 -15.51
C GLU A 6 21.79 8.66 -15.31
N ARG A 7 21.42 7.93 -16.37
CA ARG A 7 20.75 6.63 -16.23
C ARG A 7 21.60 5.59 -15.48
N LYS A 8 22.93 5.56 -15.72
CA LYS A 8 23.84 4.68 -14.97
C LYS A 8 23.99 5.10 -13.49
N LYS A 9 24.00 6.40 -13.18
CA LYS A 9 24.02 6.87 -11.78
C LYS A 9 22.74 6.54 -11.02
N ILE A 10 21.58 6.60 -11.66
CA ILE A 10 20.29 6.21 -11.06
C ILE A 10 20.24 4.69 -10.84
N CYS A 11 20.81 3.90 -11.74
CA CYS A 11 20.93 2.45 -11.58
C CYS A 11 21.88 2.08 -10.42
N ILE A 12 23.02 2.75 -10.30
CA ILE A 12 24.05 2.46 -9.27
C ILE A 12 23.62 2.91 -7.87
N MET A 13 22.77 3.96 -7.74
CA MET A 13 22.18 4.32 -6.44
C MET A 13 21.07 3.36 -5.98
N LEU A 14 20.53 2.53 -6.87
CA LEU A 14 19.51 1.52 -6.54
C LEU A 14 20.12 0.16 -6.13
N ASP A 15 21.39 -0.09 -6.47
CA ASP A 15 22.08 -1.35 -6.15
C ASP A 15 22.60 -1.44 -4.69
N SER A 16 22.59 -0.35 -3.93
CA SER A 16 23.00 -0.36 -2.51
C SER A 16 21.91 -0.73 -1.51
N PHE A 17 20.69 -1.08 -1.97
CA PHE A 17 19.63 -1.68 -1.19
C PHE A 17 19.22 -3.04 -1.76
N SER A 18 20.15 -3.97 -1.76
CA SER A 18 19.89 -5.40 -1.89
C SER A 18 19.16 -5.86 -0.63
N LEU A 19 17.84 -5.97 -0.69
CA LEU A 19 17.01 -6.87 0.14
C LEU A 19 15.51 -6.62 -0.15
N ALA A 20 15.04 -7.08 -1.30
CA ALA A 20 13.62 -7.37 -1.53
C ALA A 20 13.51 -8.24 -2.79
N SER A 21 13.97 -9.50 -2.69
CA SER A 21 14.04 -10.40 -3.84
C SER A 21 12.74 -11.11 -4.20
N ASP A 22 11.64 -10.91 -3.49
CA ASP A 22 10.40 -11.65 -3.73
C ASP A 22 9.18 -10.82 -4.18
N PHE A 23 9.32 -9.47 -4.28
CA PHE A 23 8.46 -8.64 -5.14
C PHE A 23 9.10 -8.41 -6.50
N VAL A 24 9.86 -9.38 -6.97
CA VAL A 24 10.74 -9.31 -8.12
C VAL A 24 10.02 -9.76 -9.38
N GLY A 25 9.19 -8.99 -9.88
CA GLY A 25 8.66 -8.98 -11.24
C GLY A 25 8.25 -7.57 -11.60
N CYS A 26 8.33 -6.68 -10.63
CA CYS A 26 7.80 -5.35 -10.77
C CYS A 26 8.77 -4.48 -11.55
N PHE A 27 8.33 -4.03 -12.69
CA PHE A 27 8.93 -3.12 -13.64
C PHE A 27 9.32 -1.78 -12.97
N ARG A 28 10.28 -1.81 -12.03
CA ARG A 28 10.83 -0.64 -11.32
C ARG A 28 11.23 0.49 -12.26
N GLU A 29 11.63 0.15 -13.47
CA GLU A 29 12.01 1.08 -14.54
C GLU A 29 10.90 2.06 -14.93
N PHE A 30 9.61 1.71 -14.69
CA PHE A 30 8.46 2.55 -15.06
C PHE A 30 7.82 3.28 -13.88
N LEU A 31 8.28 3.03 -12.64
CA LEU A 31 7.74 3.69 -11.44
C LEU A 31 7.83 5.22 -11.50
N TYR A 32 8.74 5.76 -12.31
CA TYR A 32 8.85 7.20 -12.51
C TYR A 32 7.60 7.86 -13.13
N MET A 33 6.69 7.05 -13.71
CA MET A 33 5.44 7.53 -14.26
C MET A 33 4.36 7.75 -13.19
N LEU A 34 4.43 7.01 -12.06
CA LEU A 34 3.48 7.18 -10.96
C LEU A 34 3.49 8.61 -10.45
N GLY A 35 2.30 9.17 -10.29
CA GLY A 35 2.11 10.53 -9.82
C GLY A 35 2.26 11.61 -10.88
N LYS A 36 2.76 11.31 -12.08
CA LYS A 36 2.82 12.27 -13.18
C LYS A 36 1.41 12.60 -13.70
N TYR A 37 1.26 13.81 -14.20
CA TYR A 37 0.07 14.23 -14.93
C TYR A 37 0.23 13.90 -16.40
N VAL A 38 -0.81 13.31 -16.96
CA VAL A 38 -0.87 12.95 -18.38
C VAL A 38 -2.17 13.43 -19.00
N ARG A 39 -2.11 13.70 -20.30
CA ARG A 39 -3.28 13.98 -21.14
C ARG A 39 -3.62 12.74 -21.95
N VAL A 40 -4.86 12.29 -21.85
CA VAL A 40 -5.38 11.11 -22.53
C VAL A 40 -6.45 11.53 -23.53
N ARG A 41 -6.26 11.18 -24.80
CA ARG A 41 -7.31 11.28 -25.84
C ARG A 41 -8.09 9.99 -25.87
N VAL A 42 -9.36 10.05 -25.52
CA VAL A 42 -10.24 8.89 -25.45
C VAL A 42 -10.55 8.37 -26.84
N THR A 43 -10.27 7.09 -27.06
CA THR A 43 -10.59 6.36 -28.29
C THR A 43 -11.72 5.36 -28.09
N LYS A 44 -11.89 4.87 -26.85
CA LYS A 44 -12.95 3.96 -26.43
C LYS A 44 -13.65 4.57 -25.20
N PRO A 45 -14.73 5.33 -25.43
CA PRO A 45 -15.46 5.95 -24.31
C PRO A 45 -16.18 4.88 -23.47
N MET A 46 -16.52 5.21 -22.24
CA MET A 46 -17.34 4.38 -21.36
C MET A 46 -18.57 3.82 -22.11
N HIS A 47 -18.87 2.54 -21.93
CA HIS A 47 -19.90 1.79 -22.64
C HIS A 47 -19.67 1.67 -24.16
N PHE A 48 -18.43 1.77 -24.61
CA PHE A 48 -18.03 1.40 -25.97
C PHE A 48 -17.93 -0.12 -26.06
N PHE A 49 -18.61 -0.71 -27.04
CA PHE A 49 -18.50 -2.14 -27.32
C PHE A 49 -17.46 -2.39 -28.42
N ASP A 50 -16.37 -3.04 -28.05
CA ASP A 50 -15.30 -3.47 -28.96
C ASP A 50 -15.67 -4.83 -29.55
N LYS A 51 -16.11 -4.85 -30.81
CA LYS A 51 -16.57 -6.07 -31.49
C LYS A 51 -15.43 -7.08 -31.72
N GLU A 52 -14.20 -6.60 -31.93
CA GLU A 52 -13.05 -7.47 -32.19
C GLU A 52 -12.66 -8.26 -30.94
N LYS A 53 -12.74 -7.61 -29.80
CA LYS A 53 -12.39 -8.20 -28.51
C LYS A 53 -13.58 -8.79 -27.76
N ASN A 54 -14.81 -8.51 -28.25
CA ASN A 54 -16.06 -8.85 -27.56
C ASN A 54 -16.13 -8.33 -26.12
N ILE A 55 -15.73 -7.07 -25.90
CA ILE A 55 -15.62 -6.42 -24.59
C ILE A 55 -16.40 -5.11 -24.60
N SER A 56 -17.22 -4.87 -23.56
CA SER A 56 -17.77 -3.56 -23.22
C SER A 56 -16.84 -2.83 -22.27
N TYR A 57 -16.51 -1.59 -22.59
CA TYR A 57 -15.62 -0.78 -21.76
C TYR A 57 -16.40 -0.10 -20.62
N ASP A 58 -16.14 -0.50 -19.37
CA ASP A 58 -16.75 0.11 -18.18
C ASP A 58 -16.07 1.43 -17.79
N LEU A 59 -14.88 1.70 -18.33
CA LEU A 59 -14.13 2.93 -18.17
C LEU A 59 -13.84 3.58 -19.52
N ASN A 60 -13.63 4.90 -19.52
CA ASN A 60 -13.03 5.56 -20.67
C ASN A 60 -11.60 5.05 -20.85
N PHE A 61 -11.21 4.74 -22.11
CA PHE A 61 -9.88 4.32 -22.47
C PHE A 61 -9.36 5.10 -23.67
N GLY A 62 -8.05 5.40 -23.70
CA GLY A 62 -7.49 6.14 -24.79
C GLY A 62 -5.97 6.16 -24.84
N ASN A 63 -5.46 6.92 -25.81
CA ASN A 63 -4.02 7.10 -26.02
C ASN A 63 -3.48 8.24 -25.16
N VAL A 64 -2.30 8.06 -24.61
CA VAL A 64 -1.59 9.10 -23.87
C VAL A 64 -0.91 10.03 -24.87
N GLU A 65 -1.27 11.32 -24.87
CA GLU A 65 -0.74 12.33 -25.80
C GLU A 65 0.46 13.08 -25.24
N SER A 66 0.49 13.29 -23.92
CA SER A 66 1.57 14.05 -23.27
C SER A 66 1.72 13.68 -21.80
N GLY A 67 2.83 14.10 -21.19
CA GLY A 67 3.13 13.88 -19.78
C GLY A 67 4.08 12.69 -19.51
N ILE A 68 4.35 11.87 -20.54
CA ILE A 68 5.35 10.80 -20.51
C ILE A 68 6.24 10.87 -21.77
N ASP A 69 7.35 10.13 -21.71
CA ASP A 69 8.27 10.03 -22.85
C ASP A 69 7.57 9.40 -24.07
N ALA A 70 7.75 9.99 -25.24
CA ALA A 70 7.19 9.49 -26.51
C ALA A 70 7.71 8.09 -26.87
N LEU A 71 8.90 7.69 -26.41
CA LEU A 71 9.48 6.36 -26.59
C LEU A 71 8.97 5.33 -25.58
N SER A 72 8.05 5.71 -24.70
CA SER A 72 7.49 4.84 -23.67
C SER A 72 6.69 3.68 -24.31
N PRO A 73 6.80 2.45 -23.75
CA PRO A 73 6.03 1.29 -24.20
C PRO A 73 4.54 1.34 -23.82
N VAL A 74 4.03 2.51 -23.43
CA VAL A 74 2.63 2.70 -23.03
C VAL A 74 1.71 2.50 -24.21
N LYS A 75 0.77 1.57 -24.07
CA LYS A 75 -0.24 1.21 -25.10
C LYS A 75 -1.58 1.95 -24.92
N GLY A 76 -1.75 2.67 -23.82
CA GLY A 76 -2.95 3.44 -23.53
C GLY A 76 -3.16 3.66 -22.05
N ALA A 77 -4.29 4.27 -21.70
CA ALA A 77 -4.66 4.54 -20.32
C ALA A 77 -6.16 4.36 -20.07
N TYR A 78 -6.50 3.71 -18.96
CA TYR A 78 -7.85 3.73 -18.38
C TYR A 78 -8.03 5.00 -17.56
N ILE A 79 -9.22 5.60 -17.64
CA ILE A 79 -9.60 6.78 -16.87
C ILE A 79 -10.57 6.34 -15.79
N MET A 80 -10.12 6.36 -14.54
CA MET A 80 -10.87 5.96 -13.35
C MET A 80 -11.40 7.19 -12.60
N GLY A 81 -12.57 7.05 -11.96
CA GLY A 81 -13.19 8.14 -11.19
C GLY A 81 -13.93 9.19 -12.02
N VAL A 82 -14.18 8.90 -13.28
CA VAL A 82 -15.05 9.67 -14.19
C VAL A 82 -16.21 8.76 -14.61
N THR A 83 -17.45 9.16 -14.33
CA THR A 83 -18.66 8.35 -14.49
C THR A 83 -19.47 8.69 -15.76
N HIS A 84 -18.85 9.40 -16.69
CA HIS A 84 -19.47 9.79 -17.98
C HIS A 84 -18.44 9.74 -19.11
N ARG A 85 -18.91 9.76 -20.33
CA ARG A 85 -18.06 9.79 -21.52
C ARG A 85 -17.33 11.12 -21.63
N VAL A 86 -16.02 11.06 -21.89
CA VAL A 86 -15.19 12.24 -22.15
C VAL A 86 -14.41 12.04 -23.46
N ARG A 87 -14.01 13.13 -24.09
CA ARG A 87 -13.18 13.10 -25.33
C ARG A 87 -11.69 13.19 -25.00
N VAL A 88 -11.38 13.98 -23.99
CA VAL A 88 -10.01 14.20 -23.48
C VAL A 88 -10.08 14.27 -21.97
N PHE A 89 -9.06 13.76 -21.32
CA PHE A 89 -8.93 13.82 -19.87
C PHE A 89 -7.49 14.13 -19.47
N GLU A 90 -7.33 15.00 -18.50
CA GLU A 90 -6.05 15.27 -17.86
C GLU A 90 -6.12 14.83 -16.40
N GLY A 91 -5.18 13.98 -15.99
CA GLY A 91 -5.18 13.44 -14.64
C GLY A 91 -3.85 12.83 -14.23
N ARG A 92 -3.82 12.37 -13.00
CA ARG A 92 -2.65 11.80 -12.37
C ARG A 92 -2.57 10.29 -12.64
N VAL A 93 -1.40 9.80 -13.01
CA VAL A 93 -1.13 8.35 -13.11
C VAL A 93 -1.16 7.76 -11.70
N ILE A 94 -2.14 6.89 -11.45
CA ILE A 94 -2.37 6.24 -10.16
C ILE A 94 -1.97 4.77 -10.14
N ALA A 95 -1.87 4.13 -11.31
CA ALA A 95 -1.31 2.80 -11.43
C ALA A 95 -0.68 2.56 -12.80
N ILE A 96 0.18 1.54 -12.84
CA ILE A 96 0.86 1.04 -14.01
C ILE A 96 0.61 -0.46 -14.07
N ILE A 97 0.00 -0.92 -15.15
CA ILE A 97 -0.30 -2.32 -15.44
C ILE A 97 0.67 -2.80 -16.51
N LYS A 98 1.47 -3.82 -16.23
CA LYS A 98 2.36 -4.49 -17.21
C LYS A 98 1.77 -5.85 -17.55
N ARG A 99 1.29 -5.99 -18.77
CA ARG A 99 0.78 -7.26 -19.28
C ARG A 99 1.92 -8.25 -19.49
N LYS A 100 1.73 -9.49 -19.05
CA LYS A 100 2.72 -10.59 -19.17
C LYS A 100 2.66 -11.27 -20.53
N ASP A 101 1.46 -11.35 -21.10
CA ASP A 101 1.14 -12.08 -22.32
C ASP A 101 1.32 -11.25 -23.59
N LEU A 102 0.79 -10.04 -23.62
CA LEU A 102 0.73 -9.17 -24.81
C LEU A 102 1.89 -8.14 -24.85
N GLY A 103 2.66 -8.06 -23.78
CA GLY A 103 3.66 -7.02 -23.62
C GLY A 103 3.05 -5.60 -23.54
N GLY A 104 3.89 -4.63 -23.18
CA GLY A 104 3.49 -3.24 -23.09
C GLY A 104 2.83 -2.86 -21.74
N ILE A 105 2.62 -1.58 -21.59
CA ILE A 105 2.17 -0.95 -20.35
C ILE A 105 0.86 -0.24 -20.60
N ILE A 106 -0.07 -0.40 -19.66
CA ILE A 106 -1.31 0.38 -19.59
C ILE A 106 -1.23 1.24 -18.32
N LEU A 107 -1.56 2.50 -18.45
CA LEU A 107 -1.68 3.39 -17.30
C LEU A 107 -3.12 3.38 -16.77
N VAL A 108 -3.27 3.67 -15.47
CA VAL A 108 -4.55 4.05 -14.88
C VAL A 108 -4.42 5.48 -14.39
N VAL A 109 -5.33 6.33 -14.86
CA VAL A 109 -5.30 7.77 -14.63
C VAL A 109 -6.57 8.20 -13.91
N ALA A 110 -6.44 9.08 -12.92
CA ALA A 110 -7.60 9.56 -12.15
C ALA A 110 -7.49 11.06 -11.82
N PRO A 111 -8.60 11.73 -11.43
CA PRO A 111 -8.57 13.07 -10.86
C PRO A 111 -7.66 13.13 -9.62
N LYS A 112 -6.97 14.26 -9.42
CA LYS A 112 -6.07 14.48 -8.27
C LYS A 112 -6.70 14.22 -6.90
N SER A 113 -8.00 14.50 -6.77
CA SER A 113 -8.74 14.33 -5.53
C SER A 113 -9.13 12.89 -5.20
N LYS A 114 -8.94 11.96 -6.13
CA LYS A 114 -9.32 10.55 -5.98
C LYS A 114 -8.10 9.70 -5.68
N ARG A 115 -8.25 8.79 -4.70
CA ARG A 115 -7.25 7.80 -4.33
C ARG A 115 -7.87 6.41 -4.45
N TYR A 116 -7.17 5.52 -5.09
CA TYR A 116 -7.60 4.13 -5.31
C TYR A 116 -6.45 3.20 -4.96
N ILE A 117 -6.72 2.20 -4.17
CA ILE A 117 -5.76 1.14 -3.82
C ILE A 117 -5.87 -0.02 -4.81
N VAL A 118 -4.94 -0.96 -4.75
CA VAL A 118 -4.73 -2.00 -5.77
C VAL A 118 -6.01 -2.75 -6.15
N HIS A 119 -6.74 -3.31 -5.19
CA HIS A 119 -7.92 -4.12 -5.49
C HIS A 119 -9.08 -3.33 -6.13
N GLN A 120 -9.23 -2.04 -5.76
CA GLN A 120 -10.22 -1.16 -6.39
C GLN A 120 -9.89 -0.90 -7.87
N ILE A 121 -8.60 -0.81 -8.19
CA ILE A 121 -8.13 -0.64 -9.57
C ILE A 121 -8.31 -1.94 -10.34
N GLU A 122 -7.93 -3.08 -9.77
CA GLU A 122 -8.11 -4.40 -10.38
C GLU A 122 -9.58 -4.68 -10.69
N ASP A 123 -10.49 -4.36 -9.76
CA ASP A 123 -11.94 -4.51 -9.97
C ASP A 123 -12.43 -3.63 -11.12
N ALA A 124 -11.95 -2.39 -11.18
CA ALA A 124 -12.37 -1.43 -12.19
C ALA A 124 -11.90 -1.79 -13.61
N VAL A 125 -10.78 -2.53 -13.75
CA VAL A 125 -10.22 -2.90 -15.07
C VAL A 125 -10.50 -4.37 -15.44
N GLU A 126 -11.15 -5.16 -14.58
CA GLU A 126 -11.37 -6.60 -14.75
C GLU A 126 -12.10 -6.97 -16.05
N PHE A 127 -12.94 -6.06 -16.57
CA PHE A 127 -13.63 -6.23 -17.85
C PHE A 127 -12.68 -6.43 -19.05
N ALA A 128 -11.43 -5.96 -18.95
CA ALA A 128 -10.44 -6.01 -20.02
C ALA A 128 -9.08 -6.61 -19.59
N GLU A 129 -8.75 -6.62 -18.32
CA GLU A 129 -7.48 -7.09 -17.76
C GLU A 129 -7.75 -8.27 -16.82
N LYS A 130 -7.45 -9.49 -17.29
CA LYS A 130 -7.64 -10.69 -16.47
C LYS A 130 -6.59 -10.76 -15.38
N ARG A 131 -7.00 -10.96 -14.13
CA ARG A 131 -6.10 -11.12 -12.98
C ARG A 131 -5.12 -12.27 -13.20
N GLY A 132 -3.88 -12.07 -12.73
CA GLY A 132 -2.78 -13.04 -12.90
C GLY A 132 -2.03 -12.91 -14.24
N THR A 133 -2.62 -12.23 -15.25
CA THR A 133 -1.97 -12.00 -16.56
C THR A 133 -1.17 -10.71 -16.62
N TYR A 134 -1.13 -9.95 -15.54
CA TYR A 134 -0.38 -8.71 -15.43
C TYR A 134 0.25 -8.54 -14.05
N ASP A 135 1.22 -7.63 -13.97
CA ASP A 135 1.74 -7.06 -12.72
C ASP A 135 1.25 -5.61 -12.61
N ILE A 136 0.95 -5.16 -11.40
CA ILE A 136 0.45 -3.82 -11.14
C ILE A 136 1.27 -3.11 -10.07
N ASN A 137 1.60 -1.83 -10.32
CA ASN A 137 2.14 -0.92 -9.30
C ASN A 137 1.19 0.26 -9.12
N CYS A 138 0.86 0.55 -7.86
CA CYS A 138 -0.06 1.62 -7.50
C CYS A 138 0.64 2.78 -6.82
N LEU A 139 0.11 3.99 -7.04
CA LEU A 139 0.55 5.20 -6.38
C LEU A 139 0.16 5.21 -4.89
N TYR A 140 -0.99 4.61 -4.56
CA TYR A 140 -1.56 4.61 -3.22
C TYR A 140 -1.53 3.20 -2.62
N GLU A 141 -1.01 3.11 -1.40
CA GLU A 141 -1.07 1.91 -0.58
C GLU A 141 -1.79 2.20 0.73
N SER A 142 -2.61 1.27 1.21
CA SER A 142 -3.25 1.32 2.51
C SER A 142 -2.89 0.09 3.32
N SER A 143 -2.42 0.30 4.55
CA SER A 143 -2.16 -0.77 5.52
C SER A 143 -2.89 -0.47 6.81
N CYS A 144 -3.42 -1.53 7.45
CA CYS A 144 -4.08 -1.42 8.74
C CYS A 144 -3.46 -2.42 9.72
N GLY A 145 -3.47 -2.06 11.00
CA GLY A 145 -2.92 -2.92 12.06
C GLY A 145 -3.32 -2.43 13.45
N ALA A 146 -2.70 -2.99 14.46
CA ALA A 146 -2.99 -2.62 15.84
C ALA A 146 -1.74 -2.53 16.72
N ILE A 147 -1.76 -1.56 17.63
CA ILE A 147 -0.94 -1.59 18.85
C ILE A 147 -1.68 -2.50 19.83
N VAL A 148 -1.13 -3.68 20.07
CA VAL A 148 -1.72 -4.63 20.99
C VAL A 148 -1.03 -4.54 22.34
N TYR A 149 -1.82 -4.39 23.40
CA TYR A 149 -1.31 -4.43 24.77
C TYR A 149 -1.98 -5.53 25.59
N ARG A 150 -1.31 -5.94 26.63
CA ARG A 150 -1.84 -6.79 27.71
C ARG A 150 -1.18 -6.46 29.05
N ILE A 151 -1.82 -6.85 30.13
CA ILE A 151 -1.27 -6.71 31.48
C ILE A 151 -0.50 -7.99 31.83
N ILE A 152 0.79 -7.86 32.12
CA ILE A 152 1.66 -8.95 32.54
C ILE A 152 2.28 -8.59 33.88
N ASN A 153 1.96 -9.36 34.91
CA ASN A 153 2.42 -9.11 36.30
C ASN A 153 2.08 -7.69 36.79
N GLY A 154 0.87 -7.20 36.49
CA GLY A 154 0.41 -5.86 36.87
C GLY A 154 0.96 -4.70 36.00
N GLU A 155 1.76 -4.99 35.00
CA GLU A 155 2.37 -3.99 34.15
C GLU A 155 1.83 -4.06 32.71
N THR A 156 1.59 -2.91 32.10
CA THR A 156 1.20 -2.83 30.68
C THR A 156 2.39 -3.14 29.79
N ARG A 157 2.21 -4.12 28.91
CA ARG A 157 3.17 -4.52 27.90
C ARG A 157 2.57 -4.39 26.51
N PHE A 158 3.37 -3.86 25.58
CA PHE A 158 3.01 -3.69 24.16
C PHE A 158 3.70 -4.74 23.32
N LEU A 159 2.97 -5.33 22.40
CA LEU A 159 3.51 -6.26 21.41
C LEU A 159 4.26 -5.50 20.32
N LEU A 160 5.51 -5.85 20.10
CA LEU A 160 6.27 -5.52 18.91
C LEU A 160 6.66 -6.80 18.18
N ILE A 161 6.65 -6.75 16.87
CA ILE A 161 7.14 -7.80 15.99
C ILE A 161 8.30 -7.27 15.14
N LYS A 162 9.25 -8.15 14.81
CA LYS A 162 10.38 -7.83 13.93
C LYS A 162 10.16 -8.47 12.58
N ASN A 163 9.95 -7.64 11.57
CA ASN A 163 9.74 -8.12 10.20
C ASN A 163 11.08 -8.58 9.59
N LYS A 164 11.10 -9.77 8.99
CA LYS A 164 12.29 -10.37 8.37
C LYS A 164 12.89 -9.52 7.26
N ARG A 165 12.06 -8.92 6.40
CA ARG A 165 12.51 -8.16 5.24
C ARG A 165 13.19 -6.86 5.62
N SER A 166 12.60 -6.12 6.56
CA SER A 166 13.11 -4.80 6.97
C SER A 166 14.06 -4.85 8.16
N ALA A 167 14.08 -5.98 8.89
CA ALA A 167 14.76 -6.15 10.17
C ALA A 167 14.41 -5.08 11.23
N ASN A 168 13.26 -4.39 11.06
CA ASN A 168 12.81 -3.34 11.97
C ASN A 168 11.69 -3.86 12.88
N TRP A 169 11.69 -3.38 14.13
CA TRP A 169 10.59 -3.57 15.06
C TRP A 169 9.41 -2.64 14.69
N GLY A 170 8.20 -3.13 14.82
CA GLY A 170 6.96 -2.39 14.56
C GLY A 170 5.75 -3.10 15.14
N PHE A 171 4.56 -2.59 14.79
CA PHE A 171 3.28 -3.20 15.16
C PHE A 171 2.81 -4.16 14.07
N PRO A 172 2.06 -5.22 14.42
CA PRO A 172 1.40 -6.08 13.44
C PRO A 172 0.52 -5.24 12.51
N LYS A 173 0.74 -5.33 11.20
CA LYS A 173 -0.01 -4.59 10.18
C LYS A 173 0.31 -5.06 8.78
N GLY A 174 -0.68 -5.04 7.92
CA GLY A 174 -0.48 -5.32 6.51
C GLY A 174 -1.48 -4.65 5.59
N HIS A 175 -1.48 -5.06 4.35
CA HIS A 175 -2.29 -4.44 3.32
C HIS A 175 -3.76 -4.84 3.42
N MET A 176 -4.62 -3.88 3.13
CA MET A 176 -6.06 -4.11 3.05
C MET A 176 -6.37 -5.05 1.89
N GLU A 177 -7.11 -6.11 2.15
CA GLU A 177 -7.60 -7.05 1.16
C GLU A 177 -8.99 -6.66 0.63
N ARG A 178 -9.39 -7.34 -0.45
CA ARG A 178 -10.67 -7.08 -1.11
C ARG A 178 -11.84 -7.40 -0.18
N GLY A 179 -12.74 -6.43 -0.03
CA GLY A 179 -13.94 -6.58 0.80
C GLY A 179 -13.73 -6.27 2.27
N GLU A 180 -12.49 -6.05 2.71
CA GLU A 180 -12.20 -5.71 4.09
C GLU A 180 -12.40 -4.21 4.38
N ASN A 181 -12.82 -3.92 5.58
CA ASN A 181 -12.67 -2.60 6.19
C ASN A 181 -11.38 -2.52 7.03
N GLU A 182 -11.03 -1.33 7.50
CA GLU A 182 -9.78 -1.07 8.24
C GLU A 182 -9.64 -1.94 9.51
N LYS A 183 -10.75 -2.21 10.24
CA LYS A 183 -10.72 -3.05 11.45
C LYS A 183 -10.58 -4.53 11.11
N GLU A 184 -11.25 -5.00 10.08
CA GLU A 184 -11.13 -6.38 9.59
C GLU A 184 -9.71 -6.68 9.16
N THR A 185 -9.09 -5.79 8.36
CA THR A 185 -7.67 -5.89 8.01
C THR A 185 -6.78 -5.93 9.24
N ALA A 186 -6.96 -4.98 10.17
CA ALA A 186 -6.13 -4.92 11.37
C ALA A 186 -6.26 -6.18 12.26
N TYR A 187 -7.46 -6.75 12.36
CA TYR A 187 -7.71 -8.00 13.09
C TYR A 187 -7.02 -9.18 12.40
N ARG A 188 -7.22 -9.34 11.09
CA ARG A 188 -6.60 -10.42 10.30
C ARG A 188 -5.08 -10.36 10.40
N GLU A 189 -4.48 -9.20 10.19
CA GLU A 189 -3.01 -9.02 10.24
C GLU A 189 -2.43 -9.36 11.62
N VAL A 190 -3.08 -8.95 12.71
CA VAL A 190 -2.62 -9.32 14.06
C VAL A 190 -2.74 -10.84 14.27
N LEU A 191 -3.81 -11.45 13.78
CA LEU A 191 -4.01 -12.90 13.89
C LEU A 191 -2.98 -13.67 13.05
N GLU A 192 -2.68 -13.21 11.83
CA GLU A 192 -1.70 -13.85 10.94
C GLU A 192 -0.26 -13.68 11.44
N GLU A 193 0.16 -12.45 11.73
CA GLU A 193 1.54 -12.14 12.11
C GLU A 193 1.91 -12.55 13.53
N ALA A 194 0.94 -12.56 14.47
CA ALA A 194 1.19 -12.84 15.88
C ALA A 194 0.38 -14.01 16.49
N GLY A 195 -0.59 -14.55 15.76
CA GLY A 195 -1.41 -15.68 16.21
C GLY A 195 -2.31 -15.37 17.42
N ILE A 196 -2.67 -14.11 17.63
CA ILE A 196 -3.48 -13.67 18.77
C ILE A 196 -4.80 -13.02 18.33
N ARG A 197 -5.84 -13.26 19.11
CA ARG A 197 -7.15 -12.61 18.95
C ARG A 197 -7.20 -11.32 19.76
N ILE A 198 -7.74 -10.29 19.19
CA ILE A 198 -7.76 -8.96 19.79
C ILE A 198 -9.17 -8.41 19.96
N ARG A 199 -9.33 -7.49 20.91
CA ARG A 199 -10.49 -6.64 21.08
C ARG A 199 -10.05 -5.19 20.95
N PHE A 200 -10.61 -4.47 19.99
CA PHE A 200 -10.32 -3.04 19.79
C PHE A 200 -10.88 -2.20 20.93
N LEU A 201 -10.10 -1.23 21.37
CA LEU A 201 -10.58 -0.18 22.26
C LEU A 201 -11.39 0.84 21.46
N PRO A 202 -12.46 1.40 22.04
CA PRO A 202 -13.25 2.43 21.38
C PRO A 202 -12.41 3.69 21.13
N ASP A 203 -12.80 4.48 20.15
CA ASP A 203 -12.32 5.85 19.88
C ASP A 203 -10.81 6.02 19.67
N PHE A 204 -10.03 4.93 19.62
CA PHE A 204 -8.63 5.01 19.23
C PHE A 204 -8.44 4.55 17.78
N ARG A 205 -8.15 5.51 16.92
CA ARG A 205 -7.76 5.30 15.52
C ARG A 205 -6.71 6.35 15.15
N PHE A 206 -5.50 5.90 14.89
CA PHE A 206 -4.40 6.76 14.44
C PHE A 206 -4.17 6.56 12.94
N ARG A 207 -4.12 7.66 12.19
CA ARG A 207 -3.82 7.65 10.76
C ARG A 207 -2.51 8.38 10.51
N SER A 208 -1.61 7.76 9.78
CA SER A 208 -0.36 8.34 9.30
C SER A 208 -0.28 8.22 7.79
N GLU A 209 0.24 9.23 7.15
CA GLU A 209 0.51 9.25 5.71
C GLU A 209 1.97 9.62 5.49
N TYR A 210 2.64 8.90 4.61
CA TYR A 210 4.01 9.21 4.22
C TYR A 210 4.30 8.71 2.80
N SER A 211 5.33 9.29 2.19
CA SER A 211 5.76 8.88 0.87
C SER A 211 6.93 7.92 0.96
N ILE A 212 6.84 6.81 0.25
CA ILE A 212 7.94 5.85 0.08
C ILE A 212 8.73 6.25 -1.16
N GLN A 213 10.02 6.54 -0.99
CA GLN A 213 10.93 6.95 -2.08
C GLN A 213 10.41 8.13 -2.92
N GLY A 214 9.58 8.99 -2.32
CA GLY A 214 9.00 10.16 -2.99
C GLY A 214 7.95 9.83 -4.08
N ARG A 215 7.49 8.59 -4.17
CA ARG A 215 6.62 8.13 -5.28
C ARG A 215 5.35 7.42 -4.84
N ILE A 216 5.43 6.51 -3.86
CA ILE A 216 4.26 5.77 -3.37
C ILE A 216 3.74 6.50 -2.13
N GLU A 217 2.48 6.88 -2.15
CA GLU A 217 1.79 7.49 -1.02
C GLU A 217 1.17 6.39 -0.16
N LYS A 218 1.80 6.11 1.00
CA LYS A 218 1.33 5.08 1.93
C LYS A 218 0.51 5.68 3.06
N GLN A 219 -0.70 5.16 3.25
CA GLN A 219 -1.53 5.38 4.42
C GLN A 219 -1.38 4.19 5.37
N VAL A 220 -1.17 4.46 6.64
CA VAL A 220 -1.19 3.46 7.71
C VAL A 220 -2.23 3.86 8.75
N VAL A 221 -3.15 2.94 9.03
CA VAL A 221 -4.17 3.11 10.07
C VAL A 221 -3.89 2.10 11.19
N ILE A 222 -3.71 2.61 12.40
CA ILE A 222 -3.41 1.79 13.58
C ILE A 222 -4.50 1.98 14.62
N PHE A 223 -5.03 0.86 15.09
CA PHE A 223 -5.97 0.78 16.21
C PHE A 223 -5.23 0.42 17.50
N LEU A 224 -5.87 0.68 18.64
CA LEU A 224 -5.43 0.15 19.93
C LEU A 224 -6.30 -1.04 20.28
N ALA A 225 -5.68 -2.11 20.71
CA ALA A 225 -6.38 -3.35 21.04
C ALA A 225 -5.77 -4.06 22.25
N THR A 226 -6.59 -4.83 22.95
CA THR A 226 -6.16 -5.73 24.02
C THR A 226 -6.35 -7.18 23.62
N THR A 227 -5.65 -8.08 24.30
CA THR A 227 -5.79 -9.53 24.13
C THR A 227 -5.79 -10.25 25.47
N ASP A 228 -6.54 -11.35 25.55
CA ASP A 228 -6.48 -12.32 26.63
C ASP A 228 -5.61 -13.53 26.28
N ASP A 229 -5.18 -13.65 25.03
CA ASP A 229 -4.32 -14.74 24.59
C ASP A 229 -2.94 -14.58 25.25
N THR A 230 -2.50 -15.64 25.96
CA THR A 230 -1.23 -15.66 26.67
C THR A 230 -0.07 -16.11 25.79
N THR A 231 -0.36 -16.86 24.74
CA THR A 231 0.62 -17.40 23.79
C THR A 231 0.64 -16.56 22.53
N THR A 232 1.83 -16.24 22.03
CA THR A 232 2.04 -15.55 20.75
C THR A 232 2.69 -16.53 19.79
N ILE A 233 2.10 -16.73 18.61
CA ILE A 233 2.58 -17.66 17.58
C ILE A 233 2.81 -16.85 16.33
N ILE A 234 4.07 -16.54 16.02
CA ILE A 234 4.43 -15.70 14.87
C ILE A 234 4.40 -16.49 13.56
N GLN A 235 3.97 -15.83 12.50
CA GLN A 235 4.10 -16.31 11.12
C GLN A 235 5.57 -16.24 10.69
N ARG A 236 6.26 -17.37 10.78
CA ARG A 236 7.72 -17.44 10.57
C ARG A 236 8.19 -17.12 9.16
N GLU A 237 7.32 -17.05 8.19
CA GLU A 237 7.61 -16.64 6.80
C GLU A 237 7.96 -15.15 6.72
N GLU A 238 7.26 -14.31 7.51
CA GLU A 238 7.37 -12.86 7.48
C GLU A 238 7.97 -12.25 8.74
N ILE A 239 7.73 -12.87 9.90
CA ILE A 239 8.16 -12.37 11.21
C ILE A 239 9.34 -13.17 11.73
N GLU A 240 10.40 -12.46 12.11
CA GLU A 240 11.63 -13.04 12.69
C GLU A 240 11.45 -13.32 14.20
N GLU A 241 10.90 -12.33 14.92
CA GLU A 241 10.84 -12.31 16.37
C GLU A 241 9.68 -11.46 16.87
N TYR A 242 9.23 -11.69 18.11
CA TYR A 242 8.28 -10.82 18.80
C TYR A 242 8.73 -10.54 20.24
N LEU A 243 8.30 -9.40 20.79
CA LEU A 243 8.56 -8.99 22.18
C LEU A 243 7.33 -8.32 22.80
N TRP A 244 7.09 -8.63 24.06
CA TRP A 244 6.16 -7.89 24.91
C TRP A 244 6.94 -6.95 25.83
N LEU A 245 6.90 -5.66 25.54
CA LEU A 245 7.76 -4.65 26.16
C LEU A 245 6.97 -3.62 26.95
N LYS A 246 7.54 -3.14 28.06
CA LYS A 246 7.11 -1.90 28.72
C LYS A 246 7.24 -0.74 27.76
N PHE A 247 6.47 0.34 28.00
CA PHE A 247 6.42 1.51 27.15
C PHE A 247 7.82 2.04 26.76
N ASP A 248 8.69 2.31 27.73
CA ASP A 248 10.02 2.89 27.47
C ASP A 248 10.89 1.98 26.59
N LYS A 249 10.87 0.67 26.88
CA LYS A 249 11.62 -0.30 26.06
C LYS A 249 11.04 -0.41 24.64
N ALA A 250 9.72 -0.41 24.49
CA ALA A 250 9.07 -0.41 23.20
C ALA A 250 9.40 0.85 22.39
N MET A 251 9.36 2.03 23.04
CA MET A 251 9.76 3.32 22.43
C MET A 251 11.21 3.30 21.93
N ASN A 252 12.12 2.68 22.69
CA ASN A 252 13.53 2.58 22.31
C ASN A 252 13.77 1.57 21.17
N SER A 253 12.97 0.51 21.08
CA SER A 253 13.07 -0.50 20.02
C SER A 253 12.54 -0.02 18.67
N LEU A 254 11.56 0.89 18.67
CA LEU A 254 11.01 1.46 17.45
C LEU A 254 11.99 2.42 16.78
N LYS A 255 12.18 2.26 15.48
CA LYS A 255 13.08 3.10 14.67
C LYS A 255 12.42 4.38 14.15
N PHE A 256 11.18 4.26 13.69
CA PHE A 256 10.53 5.32 12.93
C PHE A 256 9.78 6.31 13.83
N PRO A 257 9.90 7.64 13.59
CA PRO A 257 9.20 8.66 14.38
C PRO A 257 7.68 8.48 14.41
N ASN A 258 7.08 8.04 13.30
CA ASN A 258 5.63 7.79 13.22
C ASN A 258 5.19 6.67 14.17
N ASP A 259 5.93 5.55 14.20
CA ASP A 259 5.61 4.43 15.10
C ASP A 259 5.74 4.84 16.56
N LYS A 260 6.77 5.64 16.88
CA LYS A 260 6.95 6.22 18.22
C LYS A 260 5.78 7.15 18.60
N GLN A 261 5.31 7.96 17.66
CA GLN A 261 4.17 8.85 17.89
C GLN A 261 2.89 8.05 18.13
N MET A 262 2.65 7.00 17.35
CA MET A 262 1.50 6.11 17.53
C MET A 262 1.51 5.45 18.91
N LEU A 263 2.67 4.91 19.34
CA LEU A 263 2.81 4.27 20.64
C LEU A 263 2.62 5.27 21.80
N ARG A 264 3.14 6.49 21.66
CA ARG A 264 2.93 7.55 22.66
C ARG A 264 1.46 7.88 22.82
N LYS A 265 0.73 8.05 21.72
CA LYS A 265 -0.71 8.30 21.72
C LYS A 265 -1.52 7.14 22.34
N ALA A 266 -1.12 5.90 22.05
CA ALA A 266 -1.75 4.73 22.64
C ALA A 266 -1.51 4.67 24.15
N HIS A 267 -0.31 4.99 24.60
CA HIS A 267 0.01 5.03 26.03
C HIS A 267 -0.73 6.14 26.77
N GLU A 268 -0.78 7.36 26.20
CA GLU A 268 -1.59 8.48 26.72
C GLU A 268 -3.07 8.10 26.86
N TYR A 269 -3.62 7.40 25.85
CA TYR A 269 -5.00 6.92 25.89
C TYR A 269 -5.22 5.95 27.07
N LEU A 270 -4.32 4.98 27.28
CA LEU A 270 -4.42 4.01 28.36
C LEU A 270 -4.27 4.63 29.76
N LEU A 271 -3.42 5.65 29.90
CA LEU A 271 -3.28 6.42 31.14
C LEU A 271 -4.59 7.16 31.45
N ASN A 272 -5.18 7.85 30.48
CA ASN A 272 -6.43 8.57 30.65
C ASN A 272 -7.64 7.65 30.93
N ALA A 273 -7.59 6.42 30.42
CA ALA A 273 -8.60 5.38 30.69
C ALA A 273 -8.39 4.63 32.02
N GLY A 274 -7.33 4.97 32.79
CA GLY A 274 -7.02 4.31 34.06
C GLY A 274 -6.57 2.84 33.93
N VAL A 275 -6.14 2.44 32.73
CA VAL A 275 -5.68 1.06 32.45
C VAL A 275 -4.23 0.86 32.90
N THR A 276 -3.43 1.92 32.91
CA THR A 276 -2.03 1.88 33.34
C THR A 276 -1.79 2.89 34.46
N ASN A 277 -1.01 2.53 35.45
CA ASN A 277 -0.39 3.48 36.38
C ASN A 277 0.93 3.92 35.71
N GLY A 278 1.14 5.22 35.53
CA GLY A 278 2.25 5.82 34.81
C GLY A 278 3.64 5.32 35.20
#